data_1bbda8bfa725b5da94a873191072e7f4
#
_entry.id   1bbda8bfa725b5da94a873191072e7f4
#
_cell.length_a   1.000
_cell.length_b   1.000
_cell.length_c   1.000
_cell.angle_alpha   90.00
_cell.angle_beta   90.00
_cell.angle_gamma   90.00
#
_symmetry.space_group_name_H-M   'P 1'
#
loop_
_entity.id
_entity.type
_entity.pdbx_description
1 polymer ?
#
loop_
_entity_poly.entity_id
_entity_poly.type
_entity_poly.pdbx_seq_one_letter_code
_entity_poly.pdbx_strand_id
1 'polypeptide(L)'
;LFLLVVKPMPPRLRQRQAGSPFWRLPPLGLLLLIILLSAGSSASAGLGKRQPAPCGPPALNGLVTCGGYGVGSDRSPRLGHNLDRSFTPASILKIVTALAALEILGPDFRFATRFTVNTQGDLFIQGFGDPLLDSEEVLVIVKSLQALGLSQVHDLILDDSAFRLSAMGAGNDGTLNPYDAANGALAVNFNTINVQVMADGRVISAEPQTPTLPLMAEAGRHLAPGMQRINISQAKDRVPRYTGQLFQALLAKNGIQVQGAIRTGTTPAGLAPLLVHRAREPLVEMVRAMLRYSSNYIANQLFLTVGASRYDYPADWPKARRAVQNFYKTRLPKVAPFLHLEEGSGLSRKNTVTPAAMLAVLEAFRPFADLLPEKNTQRIKTGTMEGVYSLAGYLTSENGLESFVIILNQRKNSREAVLERLKRGL
;
A
#
# COMPACT_ATOMS: atom_id res chain seq x y z
N LEU A 1 -25.57 -11.67 -44.41
CA LEU A 1 -25.40 -13.14 -44.58
C LEU A 1 -23.97 -13.42 -45.01
N PHE A 2 -23.02 -13.54 -44.09
CA PHE A 2 -21.74 -14.22 -44.34
C PHE A 2 -21.28 -14.80 -42.99
N LEU A 3 -21.44 -16.12 -42.88
CA LEU A 3 -20.81 -16.95 -41.87
C LEU A 3 -19.30 -16.98 -42.11
N LEU A 4 -18.50 -16.61 -41.13
CA LEU A 4 -17.07 -16.93 -41.11
C LEU A 4 -16.84 -18.00 -40.06
N VAL A 5 -16.49 -19.17 -40.54
CA VAL A 5 -16.13 -20.38 -39.81
C VAL A 5 -14.79 -20.16 -39.09
N VAL A 6 -14.79 -20.27 -37.78
CA VAL A 6 -13.57 -20.32 -36.97
C VAL A 6 -13.06 -21.76 -36.96
N LYS A 7 -11.87 -22.02 -37.53
CA LYS A 7 -11.12 -23.27 -37.36
C LYS A 7 -10.46 -23.35 -36.00
N PRO A 8 -10.43 -24.50 -35.33
CA PRO A 8 -9.72 -24.69 -34.08
C PRO A 8 -8.22 -24.85 -34.32
N MET A 9 -7.41 -24.21 -33.48
CA MET A 9 -5.95 -24.44 -33.36
C MET A 9 -5.65 -25.74 -32.61
N PRO A 10 -4.56 -26.45 -32.99
CA PRO A 10 -4.15 -27.71 -32.35
C PRO A 10 -3.42 -27.49 -31.01
N PRO A 11 -3.39 -28.49 -30.12
CA PRO A 11 -2.73 -28.40 -28.83
C PRO A 11 -1.26 -28.83 -28.90
N ARG A 12 -0.47 -28.32 -27.95
CA ARG A 12 0.85 -28.71 -27.50
C ARG A 12 2.04 -27.89 -28.00
N LEU A 13 2.59 -27.17 -27.00
CA LEU A 13 4.01 -27.36 -26.65
C LEU A 13 4.21 -26.91 -25.20
N ARG A 14 4.36 -27.91 -24.32
CA ARG A 14 5.01 -27.73 -23.01
C ARG A 14 6.47 -27.42 -23.28
N GLN A 15 6.93 -26.23 -22.90
CA GLN A 15 8.37 -26.05 -22.64
C GLN A 15 8.57 -24.94 -21.60
N ARG A 16 9.13 -25.40 -20.49
CA ARG A 16 10.09 -24.73 -19.58
C ARG A 16 9.71 -23.33 -19.07
N GLN A 17 9.30 -23.32 -17.82
CA GLN A 17 9.42 -22.21 -16.93
C GLN A 17 10.86 -21.68 -16.93
N ALA A 18 11.09 -20.60 -17.68
CA ALA A 18 12.21 -19.71 -17.42
C ALA A 18 11.68 -18.69 -16.40
N GLY A 19 12.20 -18.77 -15.19
CA GLY A 19 11.88 -17.86 -14.11
C GLY A 19 12.17 -16.42 -14.54
N SER A 20 11.20 -15.57 -14.50
CA SER A 20 11.38 -14.13 -14.61
C SER A 20 12.22 -13.63 -13.46
N PRO A 21 13.22 -12.77 -13.67
CA PRO A 21 14.03 -12.20 -12.61
C PRO A 21 13.27 -11.02 -11.96
N PHE A 22 12.19 -11.32 -11.27
CA PHE A 22 11.49 -10.32 -10.48
C PHE A 22 11.90 -10.42 -9.02
N TRP A 23 12.44 -9.32 -8.49
CA TRP A 23 12.68 -9.08 -7.07
C TRP A 23 13.76 -9.97 -6.40
N ARG A 24 14.96 -10.07 -6.95
CA ARG A 24 16.14 -10.33 -6.14
C ARG A 24 16.58 -9.03 -5.48
N LEU A 25 15.89 -8.63 -4.42
CA LEU A 25 16.56 -7.89 -3.35
C LEU A 25 17.54 -8.87 -2.68
N PRO A 26 18.77 -8.46 -2.38
CA PRO A 26 19.68 -9.30 -1.62
C PRO A 26 19.01 -9.66 -0.29
N PRO A 27 19.31 -10.81 0.33
CA PRO A 27 18.75 -11.18 1.61
C PRO A 27 19.10 -10.08 2.60
N LEU A 28 18.12 -9.31 3.01
CA LEU A 28 18.24 -8.36 4.11
C LEU A 28 18.61 -9.15 5.34
N GLY A 29 19.88 -9.11 5.66
CA GLY A 29 20.38 -9.49 6.97
C GLY A 29 19.54 -8.74 8.00
N LEU A 30 19.08 -9.47 8.98
CA LEU A 30 18.33 -9.01 10.15
C LEU A 30 19.18 -7.99 10.91
N LEU A 31 19.13 -6.70 10.55
CA LEU A 31 19.71 -5.64 11.36
C LEU A 31 18.68 -5.30 12.46
N LEU A 32 18.91 -5.89 13.62
CA LEU A 32 18.31 -5.40 14.88
C LEU A 32 18.81 -3.98 15.14
N LEU A 33 17.99 -3.00 14.86
CA LEU A 33 18.26 -1.60 15.23
C LEU A 33 17.97 -1.44 16.72
N ILE A 34 19.03 -1.49 17.54
CA ILE A 34 18.99 -1.09 18.94
C ILE A 34 18.98 0.45 18.94
N ILE A 35 17.82 1.05 19.22
CA ILE A 35 17.71 2.49 19.46
C ILE A 35 18.10 2.75 20.92
N LEU A 36 19.28 3.31 21.11
CA LEU A 36 19.69 3.94 22.36
C LEU A 36 18.94 5.29 22.50
N LEU A 37 18.00 5.34 23.42
CA LEU A 37 17.31 6.57 23.86
C LEU A 37 18.23 7.40 24.74
N SER A 38 18.73 8.51 24.25
CA SER A 38 19.25 9.59 25.07
C SER A 38 18.08 10.44 25.58
N ALA A 39 17.92 10.49 26.89
CA ALA A 39 16.90 11.27 27.60
C ALA A 39 17.25 12.77 27.52
N GLY A 40 16.46 13.52 26.77
CA GLY A 40 16.38 14.97 26.82
C GLY A 40 15.03 15.37 27.40
N SER A 41 14.99 15.84 28.64
CA SER A 41 13.78 16.35 29.29
C SER A 41 13.38 17.70 28.69
N SER A 42 12.25 17.74 27.99
CA SER A 42 11.54 18.98 27.68
C SER A 42 10.10 18.84 28.18
N ALA A 43 9.77 19.60 29.21
CA ALA A 43 8.42 19.69 29.74
C ALA A 43 7.51 20.37 28.70
N SER A 44 6.53 19.65 28.16
CA SER A 44 5.42 20.21 27.39
C SER A 44 4.10 19.93 28.10
N ALA A 45 3.30 20.99 28.23
CA ALA A 45 2.02 21.07 28.91
C ALA A 45 1.01 20.00 28.44
N GLY A 46 0.30 19.43 29.41
CA GLY A 46 -0.60 18.32 29.26
C GLY A 46 -1.84 18.61 28.41
N LEU A 47 -1.93 17.95 27.28
CA LEU A 47 -3.20 17.56 26.68
C LEU A 47 -3.61 16.23 27.34
N GLY A 48 -4.74 16.25 28.04
CA GLY A 48 -5.26 15.12 28.82
C GLY A 48 -5.31 13.83 27.98
N LYS A 49 -4.39 12.91 28.28
CA LYS A 49 -4.43 11.54 27.74
C LYS A 49 -5.74 10.91 28.23
N ARG A 50 -6.70 10.72 27.34
CA ARG A 50 -7.83 9.83 27.62
C ARG A 50 -7.22 8.47 27.98
N GLN A 51 -7.43 8.05 29.22
CA GLN A 51 -7.05 6.70 29.65
C GLN A 51 -7.78 5.71 28.74
N PRO A 52 -7.07 4.72 28.18
CA PRO A 52 -7.73 3.66 27.45
C PRO A 52 -8.74 2.98 28.39
N ALA A 53 -9.93 2.68 27.88
CA ALA A 53 -10.95 1.97 28.64
C ALA A 53 -10.37 0.67 29.24
N PRO A 54 -10.76 0.29 30.48
CA PRO A 54 -10.19 -0.86 31.18
C PRO A 54 -10.25 -2.13 30.32
N CYS A 55 -9.13 -2.86 30.21
CA CYS A 55 -8.93 -3.95 29.24
C CYS A 55 -9.62 -5.28 29.62
N GLY A 56 -10.45 -5.31 30.66
CA GLY A 56 -11.02 -6.56 31.17
C GLY A 56 -9.99 -7.44 31.91
N PRO A 57 -10.39 -8.60 32.40
CA PRO A 57 -9.46 -9.50 33.11
C PRO A 57 -8.38 -10.03 32.16
N PRO A 58 -7.15 -10.26 32.67
CA PRO A 58 -6.08 -10.91 31.91
C PRO A 58 -6.47 -12.33 31.49
N ALA A 59 -5.99 -12.76 30.31
CA ALA A 59 -6.19 -14.11 29.80
C ALA A 59 -4.85 -14.81 29.52
N LEU A 60 -4.88 -16.14 29.38
CA LEU A 60 -3.73 -16.97 29.04
C LEU A 60 -2.54 -16.76 30.02
N ASN A 61 -2.83 -16.84 31.33
CA ASN A 61 -1.81 -16.67 32.39
C ASN A 61 -1.03 -15.34 32.25
N GLY A 62 -1.74 -14.25 31.92
CA GLY A 62 -1.13 -12.92 31.79
C GLY A 62 -0.44 -12.64 30.45
N LEU A 63 -0.47 -13.53 29.49
CA LEU A 63 0.00 -13.26 28.12
C LEU A 63 -0.84 -12.18 27.42
N VAL A 64 -2.13 -12.11 27.73
CA VAL A 64 -3.04 -11.05 27.26
C VAL A 64 -3.46 -10.21 28.45
N THR A 65 -2.86 -9.05 28.63
CA THR A 65 -3.20 -8.07 29.68
C THR A 65 -4.15 -7.00 29.15
N CYS A 66 -4.06 -6.67 27.85
CA CYS A 66 -5.01 -5.84 27.14
C CYS A 66 -5.09 -6.29 25.68
N GLY A 67 -6.19 -6.90 25.30
CA GLY A 67 -6.35 -7.41 23.95
C GLY A 67 -7.53 -8.37 23.82
N GLY A 68 -7.66 -8.92 22.63
CA GLY A 68 -8.63 -9.95 22.32
C GLY A 68 -8.08 -10.93 21.26
N TYR A 69 -8.67 -12.11 21.24
CA TYR A 69 -8.34 -13.13 20.24
C TYR A 69 -9.56 -13.98 19.92
N GLY A 70 -9.49 -14.66 18.78
CA GLY A 70 -10.48 -15.64 18.38
C GLY A 70 -9.88 -16.65 17.41
N VAL A 71 -10.40 -17.88 17.44
CA VAL A 71 -10.06 -18.98 16.53
C VAL A 71 -11.33 -19.70 16.10
N GLY A 72 -11.43 -20.02 14.81
CA GLY A 72 -12.59 -20.69 14.22
C GLY A 72 -13.44 -19.74 13.39
N SER A 73 -14.68 -20.14 13.08
CA SER A 73 -15.58 -19.32 12.28
C SER A 73 -16.17 -18.16 13.09
N ASP A 74 -16.65 -17.14 12.39
CA ASP A 74 -17.35 -15.98 12.97
C ASP A 74 -18.66 -16.37 13.68
N ARG A 75 -19.28 -17.46 13.25
CA ARG A 75 -20.58 -17.93 13.79
C ARG A 75 -20.43 -18.72 15.07
N SER A 76 -19.33 -19.44 15.21
CA SER A 76 -19.05 -20.30 16.35
C SER A 76 -17.53 -20.39 16.54
N PRO A 77 -16.89 -19.36 17.13
CA PRO A 77 -15.47 -19.43 17.42
C PRO A 77 -15.20 -20.54 18.44
N ARG A 78 -14.24 -21.42 18.10
CA ARG A 78 -13.82 -22.52 18.99
C ARG A 78 -13.17 -22.00 20.27
N LEU A 79 -12.45 -20.90 20.14
CA LEU A 79 -11.79 -20.20 21.23
C LEU A 79 -11.99 -18.70 21.05
N GLY A 80 -12.17 -17.97 22.14
CA GLY A 80 -12.33 -16.53 22.09
C GLY A 80 -12.15 -15.81 23.41
N HIS A 81 -11.66 -14.60 23.34
CA HIS A 81 -11.54 -13.67 24.47
C HIS A 81 -11.76 -12.24 23.97
N ASN A 82 -12.58 -11.48 24.67
CA ASN A 82 -12.93 -10.10 24.30
C ASN A 82 -13.39 -9.97 22.83
N LEU A 83 -14.18 -10.93 22.33
CA LEU A 83 -14.55 -11.03 20.91
C LEU A 83 -15.27 -9.78 20.39
N ASP A 84 -16.11 -9.16 21.20
CA ASP A 84 -16.93 -8.00 20.84
C ASP A 84 -16.31 -6.65 21.26
N ARG A 85 -15.11 -6.68 21.79
CA ARG A 85 -14.41 -5.47 22.21
C ARG A 85 -13.54 -4.91 21.09
N SER A 86 -13.62 -3.59 20.89
CA SER A 86 -12.84 -2.88 19.88
C SER A 86 -11.40 -2.65 20.33
N PHE A 87 -10.46 -2.91 19.42
CA PHE A 87 -9.03 -2.70 19.58
C PHE A 87 -8.43 -2.04 18.35
N THR A 88 -7.31 -1.35 18.51
CA THR A 88 -6.50 -0.84 17.41
C THR A 88 -5.82 -2.03 16.69
N PRO A 89 -6.09 -2.25 15.38
CA PRO A 89 -5.65 -3.46 14.68
C PRO A 89 -4.22 -3.40 14.15
N ALA A 90 -3.64 -2.21 13.98
CA ALA A 90 -2.46 -2.01 13.15
C ALA A 90 -2.67 -2.63 11.74
N SER A 91 -1.60 -3.14 11.13
CA SER A 91 -1.60 -3.57 9.72
C SER A 91 -2.42 -4.84 9.38
N ILE A 92 -3.08 -5.50 10.34
CA ILE A 92 -4.07 -6.52 9.98
C ILE A 92 -5.31 -5.89 9.33
N LEU A 93 -5.53 -4.56 9.51
CA LEU A 93 -6.58 -3.82 8.82
C LEU A 93 -6.45 -3.91 7.29
N LYS A 94 -5.25 -4.14 6.75
CA LYS A 94 -5.03 -4.30 5.31
C LYS A 94 -5.82 -5.47 4.71
N ILE A 95 -6.20 -6.48 5.51
CA ILE A 95 -7.10 -7.56 5.05
C ILE A 95 -8.50 -6.98 4.77
N VAL A 96 -8.98 -6.06 5.62
CA VAL A 96 -10.27 -5.36 5.42
C VAL A 96 -10.22 -4.54 4.13
N THR A 97 -9.17 -3.76 3.92
CA THR A 97 -8.97 -2.97 2.70
C THR A 97 -8.85 -3.86 1.47
N ALA A 98 -8.11 -4.97 1.56
CA ALA A 98 -7.92 -5.94 0.48
C ALA A 98 -9.26 -6.54 0.01
N LEU A 99 -10.09 -7.03 0.95
CA LEU A 99 -11.39 -7.60 0.63
C LEU A 99 -12.28 -6.59 -0.09
N ALA A 100 -12.37 -5.37 0.44
CA ALA A 100 -13.16 -4.32 -0.17
C ALA A 100 -12.66 -3.97 -1.59
N ALA A 101 -11.35 -3.85 -1.79
CA ALA A 101 -10.78 -3.55 -3.09
C ALA A 101 -11.03 -4.68 -4.10
N LEU A 102 -10.78 -5.94 -3.72
CA LEU A 102 -10.96 -7.10 -4.60
C LEU A 102 -12.43 -7.31 -5.01
N GLU A 103 -13.38 -7.12 -4.08
CA GLU A 103 -14.81 -7.30 -4.41
C GLU A 103 -15.44 -6.08 -5.10
N ILE A 104 -14.90 -4.86 -4.90
CA ILE A 104 -15.45 -3.64 -5.52
C ILE A 104 -14.86 -3.38 -6.90
N LEU A 105 -13.55 -3.49 -7.04
CA LEU A 105 -12.82 -3.20 -8.29
C LEU A 105 -12.68 -4.45 -9.17
N GLY A 106 -12.65 -5.62 -8.57
CA GLY A 106 -12.35 -6.91 -9.22
C GLY A 106 -10.85 -7.23 -9.21
N PRO A 107 -10.46 -8.53 -9.13
CA PRO A 107 -9.06 -8.96 -9.05
C PRO A 107 -8.23 -8.56 -10.29
N ASP A 108 -8.86 -8.47 -11.46
CA ASP A 108 -8.22 -8.15 -12.75
C ASP A 108 -8.15 -6.65 -13.04
N PHE A 109 -8.66 -5.80 -12.13
CA PHE A 109 -8.61 -4.34 -12.30
C PHE A 109 -7.17 -3.88 -12.50
N ARG A 110 -6.97 -2.95 -13.46
CA ARG A 110 -5.67 -2.35 -13.75
C ARG A 110 -5.76 -0.83 -13.67
N PHE A 111 -4.86 -0.24 -12.93
CA PHE A 111 -4.73 1.21 -12.87
C PHE A 111 -4.37 1.77 -14.25
N ALA A 112 -4.70 3.03 -14.47
CA ALA A 112 -4.38 3.71 -15.71
C ALA A 112 -3.58 4.99 -15.42
N THR A 113 -2.67 5.34 -16.36
CA THR A 113 -2.03 6.65 -16.45
C THR A 113 -2.25 7.15 -17.88
N ARG A 114 -2.74 8.38 -18.05
CA ARG A 114 -3.03 8.96 -19.36
C ARG A 114 -1.96 9.94 -19.79
N PHE A 115 -1.63 9.92 -21.07
CA PHE A 115 -0.65 10.79 -21.70
C PHE A 115 -1.32 11.53 -22.84
N THR A 116 -1.36 12.85 -22.77
CA THR A 116 -2.04 13.70 -23.76
C THR A 116 -1.07 14.79 -24.22
N VAL A 117 -1.02 15.03 -25.53
CA VAL A 117 -0.21 16.12 -26.11
C VAL A 117 -1.17 17.20 -26.63
N ASN A 118 -0.92 18.46 -26.26
CA ASN A 118 -1.69 19.59 -26.77
C ASN A 118 -1.05 20.15 -28.08
N THR A 119 -1.66 21.17 -28.66
CA THR A 119 -1.20 21.82 -29.89
C THR A 119 0.11 22.59 -29.71
N GLN A 120 0.50 22.94 -28.49
CA GLN A 120 1.76 23.56 -28.14
C GLN A 120 2.90 22.55 -27.99
N GLY A 121 2.61 21.27 -28.04
CA GLY A 121 3.57 20.20 -27.83
C GLY A 121 3.81 19.84 -26.35
N ASP A 122 3.00 20.36 -25.41
CA ASP A 122 3.13 19.99 -24.00
C ASP A 122 2.57 18.58 -23.77
N LEU A 123 3.31 17.79 -23.01
CA LEU A 123 2.89 16.44 -22.60
C LEU A 123 2.27 16.48 -21.21
N PHE A 124 0.96 16.23 -21.16
CA PHE A 124 0.23 16.04 -19.91
C PHE A 124 0.33 14.58 -19.47
N ILE A 125 0.71 14.37 -18.22
CA ILE A 125 0.81 13.07 -17.56
C ILE A 125 -0.23 13.06 -16.45
N GLN A 126 -1.36 12.39 -16.68
CA GLN A 126 -2.47 12.34 -15.72
C GLN A 126 -2.49 10.99 -14.99
N GLY A 127 -2.30 11.03 -13.67
CA GLY A 127 -2.36 9.86 -12.81
C GLY A 127 -3.74 9.61 -12.22
N PHE A 128 -4.05 8.35 -11.92
CA PHE A 128 -5.29 7.91 -11.27
C PHE A 128 -5.01 7.02 -10.05
N GLY A 129 -3.84 7.19 -9.44
CA GLY A 129 -3.50 6.53 -8.18
C GLY A 129 -2.85 5.16 -8.33
N ASP A 130 -2.17 4.87 -9.44
CA ASP A 130 -1.43 3.62 -9.59
C ASP A 130 -0.37 3.48 -8.49
N PRO A 131 -0.50 2.46 -7.60
CA PRO A 131 0.45 2.27 -6.52
C PRO A 131 1.78 1.67 -6.95
N LEU A 132 1.88 1.12 -8.16
CA LEU A 132 3.06 0.45 -8.70
C LEU A 132 3.65 1.18 -9.91
N LEU A 133 3.41 2.47 -10.07
CA LEU A 133 4.09 3.29 -11.05
C LEU A 133 5.55 3.51 -10.62
N ASP A 134 6.38 2.49 -10.78
CA ASP A 134 7.81 2.53 -10.48
C ASP A 134 8.66 2.91 -11.70
N SER A 135 9.97 2.99 -11.53
CA SER A 135 10.90 3.39 -12.61
C SER A 135 10.88 2.42 -13.79
N GLU A 136 10.65 1.13 -13.55
CA GLU A 136 10.52 0.12 -14.60
C GLU A 136 9.22 0.31 -15.40
N GLU A 137 8.13 0.63 -14.72
CA GLU A 137 6.85 0.92 -15.38
C GLU A 137 6.91 2.22 -16.18
N VAL A 138 7.57 3.27 -15.62
CA VAL A 138 7.82 4.52 -16.37
C VAL A 138 8.67 4.26 -17.61
N LEU A 139 9.67 3.38 -17.56
CA LEU A 139 10.45 3.01 -18.74
C LEU A 139 9.61 2.31 -19.81
N VAL A 140 8.67 1.44 -19.43
CA VAL A 140 7.73 0.80 -20.37
C VAL A 140 6.84 1.85 -21.04
N ILE A 141 6.33 2.80 -20.27
CA ILE A 141 5.54 3.93 -20.76
C ILE A 141 6.33 4.75 -21.78
N VAL A 142 7.56 5.14 -21.42
CA VAL A 142 8.43 5.95 -22.31
C VAL A 142 8.71 5.25 -23.63
N LYS A 143 8.99 3.95 -23.61
CA LYS A 143 9.16 3.16 -24.84
C LYS A 143 7.88 3.10 -25.67
N SER A 144 6.72 3.03 -25.03
CA SER A 144 5.43 3.07 -25.75
C SER A 144 5.19 4.44 -26.40
N LEU A 145 5.50 5.54 -25.72
CA LEU A 145 5.42 6.89 -26.29
C LEU A 145 6.37 7.06 -27.47
N GLN A 146 7.60 6.55 -27.39
CA GLN A 146 8.57 6.54 -28.48
C GLN A 146 8.05 5.74 -29.69
N ALA A 147 7.47 4.55 -29.45
CA ALA A 147 6.90 3.71 -30.51
C ALA A 147 5.70 4.38 -31.21
N LEU A 148 4.98 5.27 -30.52
CA LEU A 148 3.92 6.10 -31.11
C LEU A 148 4.44 7.32 -31.89
N GLY A 149 5.77 7.45 -32.03
CA GLY A 149 6.41 8.51 -32.80
C GLY A 149 6.71 9.78 -32.03
N LEU A 150 6.51 9.79 -30.69
CA LEU A 150 6.87 10.95 -29.88
C LEU A 150 8.40 11.07 -29.82
N SER A 151 8.96 12.19 -30.34
CA SER A 151 10.40 12.45 -30.36
C SER A 151 10.81 13.70 -29.58
N GLN A 152 9.86 14.61 -29.36
CA GLN A 152 10.06 15.82 -28.58
C GLN A 152 8.76 16.27 -27.94
N VAL A 153 8.87 16.96 -26.83
CA VAL A 153 7.78 17.65 -26.12
C VAL A 153 8.28 19.02 -25.65
N HIS A 154 7.37 19.98 -25.50
CA HIS A 154 7.69 21.27 -24.94
C HIS A 154 7.74 21.16 -23.41
N ASP A 155 6.65 21.40 -22.69
CA ASP A 155 6.58 21.25 -21.23
C ASP A 155 6.09 19.83 -20.81
N LEU A 156 6.53 19.38 -19.64
CA LEU A 156 5.92 18.24 -18.94
C LEU A 156 4.91 18.77 -17.92
N ILE A 157 3.63 18.47 -18.13
CA ILE A 157 2.56 18.91 -17.23
C ILE A 157 2.08 17.72 -16.41
N LEU A 158 2.29 17.79 -15.10
CA LEU A 158 1.93 16.72 -14.18
C LEU A 158 0.55 16.97 -13.60
N ASP A 159 -0.39 16.09 -13.89
CA ASP A 159 -1.79 16.19 -13.48
C ASP A 159 -2.10 15.14 -12.41
N ASP A 160 -2.17 15.59 -11.15
CA ASP A 160 -2.56 14.81 -9.99
C ASP A 160 -3.99 15.13 -9.52
N SER A 161 -4.78 15.83 -10.32
CA SER A 161 -6.11 16.32 -9.98
C SER A 161 -7.15 15.23 -9.69
N ALA A 162 -6.86 13.98 -10.09
CA ALA A 162 -7.74 12.85 -9.78
C ALA A 162 -7.82 12.52 -8.27
N PHE A 163 -6.90 13.03 -7.44
CA PHE A 163 -7.03 12.96 -5.99
C PHE A 163 -7.06 14.37 -5.40
N ARG A 164 -7.94 14.56 -4.41
CA ARG A 164 -8.07 15.82 -3.65
C ARG A 164 -7.85 15.51 -2.16
N LEU A 165 -6.60 15.42 -1.77
CA LEU A 165 -6.21 15.09 -0.42
C LEU A 165 -5.89 16.38 0.35
N SER A 166 -6.79 16.78 1.27
CA SER A 166 -6.62 17.97 2.12
C SER A 166 -5.54 17.79 3.18
N ALA A 167 -5.19 16.53 3.49
CA ALA A 167 -4.16 16.17 4.45
C ALA A 167 -3.54 14.81 4.08
N MET A 168 -2.38 14.50 4.65
CA MET A 168 -1.82 13.16 4.65
C MET A 168 -2.79 12.18 5.31
N GLY A 169 -2.65 10.88 5.02
CA GLY A 169 -3.45 9.83 5.66
C GLY A 169 -3.36 9.91 7.18
N ALA A 170 -4.47 9.64 7.86
CA ALA A 170 -4.53 9.70 9.32
C ALA A 170 -3.48 8.76 9.95
N GLY A 171 -2.71 9.25 10.91
CA GLY A 171 -1.61 8.53 11.56
C GLY A 171 -0.26 8.68 10.88
N ASN A 172 -0.18 9.42 9.76
CA ASN A 172 1.07 9.80 9.14
C ASN A 172 1.71 10.96 9.91
N ASP A 173 2.93 10.77 10.38
CA ASP A 173 3.66 11.75 11.20
C ASP A 173 4.59 12.64 10.36
N GLY A 174 4.60 12.49 9.02
CA GLY A 174 5.40 13.29 8.09
C GLY A 174 6.92 13.08 8.24
N THR A 175 7.34 11.92 8.71
CA THR A 175 8.77 11.61 8.91
C THR A 175 9.44 11.21 7.60
N LEU A 176 10.79 11.08 7.62
CA LEU A 176 11.55 10.54 6.49
C LEU A 176 11.31 9.04 6.26
N ASN A 177 10.60 8.36 7.16
CA ASN A 177 10.35 6.94 7.01
C ASN A 177 9.49 6.64 5.78
N PRO A 178 9.81 5.61 4.98
CA PRO A 178 9.04 5.24 3.80
C PRO A 178 7.57 4.90 4.08
N TYR A 179 7.24 4.43 5.29
CA TYR A 179 5.85 4.11 5.66
C TYR A 179 4.97 5.36 5.87
N ASP A 180 5.57 6.56 5.95
CA ASP A 180 4.90 7.87 6.04
C ASP A 180 4.77 8.56 4.68
N ALA A 181 5.11 7.90 3.58
CA ALA A 181 4.98 8.50 2.26
C ALA A 181 3.52 8.84 1.95
N ALA A 182 3.27 10.09 1.55
CA ALA A 182 1.93 10.56 1.21
C ALA A 182 1.40 9.91 -0.07
N ASN A 183 0.09 9.71 -0.13
CA ASN A 183 -0.61 9.24 -1.31
C ASN A 183 -0.86 10.39 -2.30
N GLY A 184 -1.09 10.06 -3.58
CA GLY A 184 -1.38 11.02 -4.63
C GLY A 184 -1.89 10.32 -5.88
N ALA A 185 -2.52 11.09 -6.80
CA ALA A 185 -3.03 10.53 -8.04
C ALA A 185 -1.89 10.20 -9.02
N LEU A 186 -0.84 11.02 -9.05
CA LEU A 186 0.35 10.84 -9.86
C LEU A 186 1.59 10.83 -8.97
N ALA A 187 2.12 9.65 -8.72
CA ALA A 187 3.27 9.44 -7.85
C ALA A 187 4.08 8.25 -8.34
N VAL A 188 5.40 8.35 -8.28
CA VAL A 188 6.33 7.31 -8.72
C VAL A 188 7.11 6.74 -7.53
N ASN A 189 7.53 5.48 -7.62
CA ASN A 189 8.37 4.81 -6.62
C ASN A 189 7.85 4.98 -5.19
N PHE A 190 6.52 4.96 -4.98
CA PHE A 190 5.86 5.10 -3.68
C PHE A 190 6.11 6.44 -2.98
N ASN A 191 6.44 7.51 -3.71
CA ASN A 191 6.91 8.80 -3.17
C ASN A 191 8.13 8.67 -2.25
N THR A 192 9.00 7.71 -2.56
CA THR A 192 10.27 7.47 -1.86
C THR A 192 11.43 7.49 -2.85
N ILE A 193 12.62 7.83 -2.35
CA ILE A 193 13.86 7.64 -3.08
C ILE A 193 14.75 6.66 -2.34
N ASN A 194 15.47 5.83 -3.09
CA ASN A 194 16.49 4.95 -2.56
C ASN A 194 17.86 5.48 -3.02
N VAL A 195 18.66 5.97 -2.08
CA VAL A 195 19.92 6.67 -2.36
C VAL A 195 21.11 5.98 -1.69
N GLN A 196 22.26 6.02 -2.37
CA GLN A 196 23.56 5.73 -1.82
C GLN A 196 24.27 7.05 -1.56
N VAL A 197 24.50 7.38 -0.29
CA VAL A 197 25.34 8.49 0.14
C VAL A 197 26.79 7.99 0.24
N MET A 198 27.67 8.58 -0.53
CA MET A 198 29.08 8.22 -0.58
C MET A 198 29.84 8.88 0.59
N ALA A 199 31.03 8.39 0.91
CA ALA A 199 31.88 8.97 1.96
C ALA A 199 32.30 10.42 1.70
N ASP A 200 32.38 10.82 0.41
CA ASP A 200 32.69 12.19 -0.02
C ASP A 200 31.44 13.11 -0.07
N GLY A 201 30.28 12.63 0.39
CA GLY A 201 29.03 13.37 0.42
C GLY A 201 28.24 13.35 -0.90
N ARG A 202 28.74 12.75 -1.98
CA ARG A 202 27.95 12.56 -3.21
C ARG A 202 26.78 11.64 -2.96
N VAL A 203 25.64 11.98 -3.55
CA VAL A 203 24.40 11.19 -3.47
C VAL A 203 24.08 10.67 -4.87
N ILE A 204 23.93 9.36 -4.97
CA ILE A 204 23.53 8.68 -6.21
C ILE A 204 22.30 7.79 -5.97
N SER A 205 21.61 7.42 -7.04
CA SER A 205 20.56 6.40 -6.93
C SER A 205 21.17 5.08 -6.47
N ALA A 206 20.51 4.41 -5.51
CA ALA A 206 20.86 3.06 -5.09
C ALA A 206 20.14 1.99 -5.93
N GLU A 207 19.35 2.39 -6.93
CA GLU A 207 18.58 1.49 -7.80
C GLU A 207 19.06 1.63 -9.24
N PRO A 208 19.55 0.55 -9.88
CA PRO A 208 20.10 0.63 -11.25
C PRO A 208 19.12 1.12 -12.31
N GLN A 209 17.82 0.83 -12.12
CA GLN A 209 16.73 1.21 -13.02
C GLN A 209 16.28 2.66 -12.85
N THR A 210 16.62 3.29 -11.73
CA THR A 210 16.27 4.67 -11.43
C THR A 210 17.50 5.56 -11.65
N PRO A 211 17.48 6.52 -12.59
CA PRO A 211 18.59 7.43 -12.78
C PRO A 211 18.82 8.31 -11.54
N THR A 212 20.06 8.71 -11.29
CA THR A 212 20.35 9.72 -10.27
C THR A 212 19.74 11.05 -10.69
N LEU A 213 18.86 11.58 -9.86
CA LEU A 213 18.10 12.81 -10.14
C LEU A 213 18.57 13.97 -9.24
N PRO A 214 18.45 15.24 -9.70
CA PRO A 214 18.82 16.41 -8.90
C PRO A 214 18.15 16.44 -7.52
N LEU A 215 16.88 16.04 -7.43
CA LEU A 215 16.16 15.97 -6.15
C LEU A 215 16.79 14.98 -5.17
N MET A 216 17.38 13.88 -5.65
CA MET A 216 18.07 12.91 -4.77
C MET A 216 19.29 13.55 -4.11
N ALA A 217 20.09 14.33 -4.85
CA ALA A 217 21.23 15.05 -4.31
C ALA A 217 20.79 16.09 -3.26
N GLU A 218 19.70 16.82 -3.53
CA GLU A 218 19.13 17.79 -2.59
C GLU A 218 18.63 17.11 -1.31
N ALA A 219 17.82 16.06 -1.45
CA ALA A 219 17.21 15.38 -0.31
C ALA A 219 18.21 14.57 0.51
N GLY A 220 19.25 14.04 -0.13
CA GLY A 220 20.27 13.20 0.49
C GLY A 220 21.43 13.92 1.16
N ARG A 221 21.63 15.22 0.90
CA ARG A 221 22.85 15.99 1.33
C ARG A 221 23.08 16.00 2.85
N HIS A 222 22.05 15.77 3.66
CA HIS A 222 22.13 15.76 5.12
C HIS A 222 22.04 14.36 5.73
N LEU A 223 22.01 13.34 4.87
CA LEU A 223 21.96 11.96 5.31
C LEU A 223 23.36 11.43 5.62
N ALA A 224 23.45 10.49 6.56
CA ALA A 224 24.70 9.79 6.83
C ALA A 224 25.13 8.94 5.62
N PRO A 225 26.44 8.68 5.43
CA PRO A 225 26.92 7.76 4.41
C PRO A 225 26.25 6.38 4.50
N GLY A 226 26.00 5.77 3.35
CA GLY A 226 25.34 4.47 3.24
C GLY A 226 24.11 4.47 2.37
N MET A 227 23.47 3.30 2.26
CA MET A 227 22.23 3.14 1.50
C MET A 227 21.03 3.51 2.38
N GLN A 228 20.16 4.38 1.89
CA GLN A 228 19.00 4.84 2.62
C GLN A 228 17.80 5.00 1.69
N ARG A 229 16.65 4.52 2.16
CA ARG A 229 15.35 4.78 1.53
C ARG A 229 14.58 5.79 2.35
N ILE A 230 14.22 6.91 1.75
CA ILE A 230 13.52 7.99 2.44
C ILE A 230 12.25 8.41 1.72
N ASN A 231 11.26 8.80 2.50
CA ASN A 231 10.07 9.50 2.06
C ASN A 231 10.44 10.92 1.62
N ILE A 232 9.91 11.38 0.48
CA ILE A 232 10.15 12.74 -0.05
C ILE A 232 8.93 13.65 0.06
N SER A 233 7.81 13.15 0.56
CA SER A 233 6.53 13.87 0.51
C SER A 233 6.31 14.87 1.66
N GLN A 234 7.35 15.19 2.46
CA GLN A 234 7.24 16.22 3.51
C GLN A 234 7.03 17.63 2.95
N ALA A 235 7.56 17.92 1.75
CA ALA A 235 7.35 19.17 1.05
C ALA A 235 6.47 18.93 -0.19
N LYS A 236 5.43 19.77 -0.34
CA LYS A 236 4.40 19.61 -1.40
C LYS A 236 4.98 19.63 -2.83
N ASP A 237 6.06 20.37 -3.05
CA ASP A 237 6.71 20.49 -4.37
C ASP A 237 7.57 19.28 -4.71
N ARG A 238 8.03 18.49 -3.75
CA ARG A 238 8.98 17.40 -3.98
C ARG A 238 8.40 16.24 -4.77
N VAL A 239 7.14 15.86 -4.52
CA VAL A 239 6.50 14.75 -5.24
C VAL A 239 6.38 15.04 -6.73
N PRO A 240 5.79 16.18 -7.17
CA PRO A 240 5.73 16.48 -8.60
C PRO A 240 7.11 16.69 -9.21
N ARG A 241 8.05 17.32 -8.50
CA ARG A 241 9.44 17.47 -8.99
C ARG A 241 10.09 16.11 -9.23
N TYR A 242 9.97 15.19 -8.30
CA TYR A 242 10.53 13.83 -8.44
C TYR A 242 9.92 13.09 -9.62
N THR A 243 8.59 13.09 -9.72
CA THR A 243 7.87 12.46 -10.82
C THR A 243 8.31 13.05 -12.17
N GLY A 244 8.32 14.39 -12.28
CA GLY A 244 8.74 15.07 -13.51
C GLY A 244 10.19 14.82 -13.88
N GLN A 245 11.12 14.87 -12.91
CA GLN A 245 12.53 14.58 -13.15
C GLN A 245 12.76 13.13 -13.61
N LEU A 246 12.03 12.16 -13.04
CA LEU A 246 12.11 10.76 -13.46
C LEU A 246 11.63 10.58 -14.91
N PHE A 247 10.46 11.13 -15.25
CA PHE A 247 9.97 11.09 -16.62
C PHE A 247 10.93 11.81 -17.57
N GLN A 248 11.38 13.02 -17.26
CA GLN A 248 12.31 13.78 -18.08
C GLN A 248 13.61 12.99 -18.36
N ALA A 249 14.21 12.41 -17.33
CA ALA A 249 15.44 11.65 -17.46
C ALA A 249 15.26 10.37 -18.32
N LEU A 250 14.15 9.65 -18.14
CA LEU A 250 13.86 8.44 -18.92
C LEU A 250 13.43 8.76 -20.35
N LEU A 251 12.69 9.85 -20.58
CA LEU A 251 12.36 10.35 -21.91
C LEU A 251 13.64 10.69 -22.68
N ALA A 252 14.54 11.51 -22.10
CA ALA A 252 15.81 11.88 -22.72
C ALA A 252 16.70 10.67 -23.02
N LYS A 253 16.80 9.71 -22.09
CA LYS A 253 17.56 8.48 -22.28
C LYS A 253 17.04 7.62 -23.45
N ASN A 254 15.76 7.76 -23.80
CA ASN A 254 15.12 7.04 -24.89
C ASN A 254 14.85 7.92 -26.12
N GLY A 255 15.56 9.04 -26.25
CA GLY A 255 15.55 9.88 -27.47
C GLY A 255 14.34 10.81 -27.60
N ILE A 256 13.54 11.00 -26.54
CA ILE A 256 12.46 11.99 -26.50
C ILE A 256 12.94 13.22 -25.75
N GLN A 257 13.08 14.33 -26.47
CA GLN A 257 13.62 15.58 -25.89
C GLN A 257 12.52 16.37 -25.19
N VAL A 258 12.79 16.84 -23.98
CA VAL A 258 11.96 17.81 -23.25
C VAL A 258 12.62 19.17 -23.35
N GLN A 259 12.00 20.09 -24.10
CA GLN A 259 12.56 21.41 -24.39
C GLN A 259 12.23 22.46 -23.33
N GLY A 260 11.08 22.31 -22.68
CA GLY A 260 10.55 23.25 -21.71
C GLY A 260 10.75 22.82 -20.26
N ALA A 261 9.81 23.21 -19.40
CA ALA A 261 9.86 23.02 -17.97
C ALA A 261 8.95 21.88 -17.48
N ILE A 262 9.22 21.40 -16.26
CA ILE A 262 8.31 20.55 -15.51
C ILE A 262 7.33 21.45 -14.74
N ARG A 263 6.03 21.29 -14.96
CA ARG A 263 4.97 22.06 -14.32
C ARG A 263 3.89 21.14 -13.74
N THR A 264 3.13 21.64 -12.80
CA THR A 264 1.86 21.02 -12.37
C THR A 264 0.70 21.69 -13.08
N GLY A 265 -0.32 20.93 -13.43
CA GLY A 265 -1.49 21.46 -14.13
C GLY A 265 -2.57 20.38 -14.32
N THR A 266 -3.72 20.78 -14.83
CA THR A 266 -4.81 19.87 -15.15
C THR A 266 -4.88 19.64 -16.65
N THR A 267 -5.04 18.41 -17.07
CA THR A 267 -5.21 18.02 -18.47
C THR A 267 -6.48 18.68 -19.03
N PRO A 268 -6.40 19.44 -20.14
CA PRO A 268 -7.56 20.10 -20.72
C PRO A 268 -8.65 19.07 -21.12
N ALA A 269 -9.91 19.42 -20.80
CA ALA A 269 -11.04 18.60 -21.19
C ALA A 269 -11.17 18.50 -22.72
N GLY A 270 -11.58 17.34 -23.22
CA GLY A 270 -11.85 17.13 -24.65
C GLY A 270 -10.63 16.74 -25.49
N LEU A 271 -9.42 16.79 -24.95
CA LEU A 271 -8.25 16.27 -25.67
C LEU A 271 -8.20 14.74 -25.59
N ALA A 272 -8.08 14.09 -26.75
CA ALA A 272 -7.86 12.65 -26.79
C ALA A 272 -6.46 12.28 -26.27
N PRO A 273 -6.32 11.25 -25.43
CA PRO A 273 -5.01 10.81 -24.99
C PRO A 273 -4.22 10.18 -26.16
N LEU A 274 -2.93 10.51 -26.26
CA LEU A 274 -1.99 9.84 -27.14
C LEU A 274 -1.78 8.37 -26.68
N LEU A 275 -1.72 8.17 -25.35
CA LEU A 275 -1.55 6.86 -24.75
C LEU A 275 -2.38 6.76 -23.47
N VAL A 276 -3.09 5.65 -23.31
CA VAL A 276 -3.65 5.22 -22.03
C VAL A 276 -2.87 3.98 -21.61
N HIS A 277 -1.87 4.19 -20.76
CA HIS A 277 -1.13 3.09 -20.18
C HIS A 277 -1.95 2.41 -19.10
N ARG A 278 -2.00 1.07 -19.13
CA ARG A 278 -2.58 0.24 -18.06
C ARG A 278 -1.46 -0.50 -17.35
N ALA A 279 -1.46 -0.42 -16.02
CA ALA A 279 -0.48 -1.10 -15.18
C ALA A 279 -0.30 -2.57 -15.59
N ARG A 280 0.94 -3.05 -15.64
CA ARG A 280 1.25 -4.45 -15.96
C ARG A 280 0.65 -5.42 -14.96
N GLU A 281 0.69 -5.04 -13.68
CA GLU A 281 0.18 -5.89 -12.62
C GLU A 281 -1.32 -5.64 -12.40
N PRO A 282 -2.15 -6.68 -12.29
CA PRO A 282 -3.54 -6.57 -11.89
C PRO A 282 -3.66 -6.29 -10.39
N LEU A 283 -4.84 -5.86 -9.95
CA LEU A 283 -5.13 -5.54 -8.56
C LEU A 283 -4.76 -6.69 -7.60
N VAL A 284 -5.00 -7.92 -7.97
CA VAL A 284 -4.71 -9.10 -7.13
C VAL A 284 -3.22 -9.17 -6.76
N GLU A 285 -2.32 -8.84 -7.69
CA GLU A 285 -0.88 -8.82 -7.41
C GLU A 285 -0.46 -7.59 -6.58
N MET A 286 -1.13 -6.46 -6.78
CA MET A 286 -0.94 -5.28 -5.92
C MET A 286 -1.37 -5.56 -4.47
N VAL A 287 -2.48 -6.28 -4.28
CA VAL A 287 -2.94 -6.75 -2.97
C VAL A 287 -1.94 -7.74 -2.37
N ARG A 288 -1.43 -8.69 -3.14
CA ARG A 288 -0.37 -9.62 -2.70
C ARG A 288 0.86 -8.86 -2.20
N ALA A 289 1.34 -7.89 -2.97
CA ALA A 289 2.46 -7.03 -2.59
C ALA A 289 2.16 -6.20 -1.32
N MET A 290 0.97 -5.60 -1.24
CA MET A 290 0.50 -4.85 -0.07
C MET A 290 0.54 -5.70 1.21
N LEU A 291 0.03 -6.93 1.15
CA LEU A 291 -0.04 -7.82 2.30
C LEU A 291 1.35 -8.36 2.67
N ARG A 292 2.16 -8.74 1.67
CA ARG A 292 3.52 -9.29 1.85
C ARG A 292 4.48 -8.27 2.49
N TYR A 293 4.52 -7.05 1.94
CA TYR A 293 5.45 -6.00 2.39
C TYR A 293 4.82 -5.07 3.42
N SER A 294 3.56 -5.29 3.75
CA SER A 294 2.79 -4.44 4.68
C SER A 294 2.76 -2.96 4.27
N SER A 295 2.73 -2.66 2.95
CA SER A 295 2.80 -1.31 2.43
C SER A 295 1.58 -0.47 2.82
N ASN A 296 1.81 0.61 3.59
CA ASN A 296 0.78 1.59 3.91
C ASN A 296 0.37 2.37 2.66
N TYR A 297 1.36 2.70 1.82
CA TYR A 297 1.15 3.45 0.59
C TYR A 297 0.17 2.72 -0.34
N ILE A 298 0.43 1.43 -0.67
CA ILE A 298 -0.47 0.64 -1.51
C ILE A 298 -1.86 0.55 -0.88
N ALA A 299 -1.94 0.26 0.43
CA ALA A 299 -3.23 0.12 1.12
C ALA A 299 -4.09 1.38 1.00
N ASN A 300 -3.50 2.55 1.16
CA ASN A 300 -4.20 3.81 1.08
C ASN A 300 -4.53 4.23 -0.37
N GLN A 301 -3.67 3.89 -1.36
CA GLN A 301 -4.02 4.07 -2.78
C GLN A 301 -5.25 3.24 -3.14
N LEU A 302 -5.30 1.96 -2.75
CA LEU A 302 -6.46 1.10 -2.99
C LEU A 302 -7.71 1.62 -2.27
N PHE A 303 -7.58 2.05 -1.02
CA PHE A 303 -8.68 2.61 -0.24
C PHE A 303 -9.28 3.86 -0.91
N LEU A 304 -8.43 4.78 -1.39
CA LEU A 304 -8.84 5.99 -2.10
C LEU A 304 -9.49 5.66 -3.46
N THR A 305 -8.93 4.71 -4.20
CA THR A 305 -9.46 4.26 -5.50
C THR A 305 -10.83 3.60 -5.36
N VAL A 306 -11.04 2.80 -4.31
CA VAL A 306 -12.36 2.27 -3.95
C VAL A 306 -13.37 3.40 -3.72
N GLY A 307 -12.95 4.48 -3.06
CA GLY A 307 -13.75 5.69 -2.91
C GLY A 307 -14.15 6.32 -4.23
N ALA A 308 -13.17 6.52 -5.13
CA ALA A 308 -13.41 7.10 -6.45
C ALA A 308 -14.29 6.22 -7.35
N SER A 309 -14.14 4.90 -7.28
CA SER A 309 -14.95 3.97 -8.09
C SER A 309 -16.44 3.99 -7.72
N ARG A 310 -16.77 4.41 -6.50
CA ARG A 310 -18.16 4.47 -6.00
C ARG A 310 -18.76 5.87 -6.00
N TYR A 311 -17.92 6.92 -5.97
CA TYR A 311 -18.36 8.31 -5.80
C TYR A 311 -17.63 9.28 -6.73
N ASP A 312 -17.09 8.79 -7.84
CA ASP A 312 -16.34 9.51 -8.87
C ASP A 312 -15.07 10.23 -8.37
N TYR A 313 -14.21 10.54 -9.32
CA TYR A 313 -13.06 11.40 -9.07
C TYR A 313 -13.49 12.85 -8.83
N PRO A 314 -12.73 13.66 -8.11
CA PRO A 314 -11.49 13.30 -7.44
C PRO A 314 -11.72 12.40 -6.23
N ALA A 315 -10.79 11.46 -5.98
CA ALA A 315 -10.76 10.64 -4.78
C ALA A 315 -10.41 11.49 -3.55
N ASP A 316 -11.04 11.18 -2.43
CA ASP A 316 -10.72 11.78 -1.12
C ASP A 316 -10.97 10.79 0.03
N TRP A 317 -10.50 11.12 1.23
CA TRP A 317 -10.66 10.28 2.42
C TRP A 317 -12.12 10.03 2.81
N PRO A 318 -13.02 11.07 2.80
CA PRO A 318 -14.44 10.86 3.08
C PRO A 318 -15.13 9.87 2.15
N LYS A 319 -14.91 9.98 0.83
CA LYS A 319 -15.45 9.05 -0.16
C LYS A 319 -14.95 7.63 0.07
N ALA A 320 -13.64 7.48 0.36
CA ALA A 320 -13.03 6.19 0.62
C ALA A 320 -13.65 5.51 1.87
N ARG A 321 -13.74 6.23 2.99
CA ARG A 321 -14.39 5.73 4.21
C ARG A 321 -15.83 5.33 3.95
N ARG A 322 -16.61 6.19 3.29
CA ARG A 322 -18.01 5.93 2.95
C ARG A 322 -18.18 4.70 2.07
N ALA A 323 -17.33 4.54 1.05
CA ALA A 323 -17.38 3.41 0.12
C ALA A 323 -17.14 2.09 0.84
N VAL A 324 -16.06 2.01 1.63
CA VAL A 324 -15.71 0.79 2.37
C VAL A 324 -16.74 0.49 3.46
N GLN A 325 -17.23 1.51 4.18
CA GLN A 325 -18.28 1.30 5.18
C GLN A 325 -19.58 0.77 4.56
N ASN A 326 -20.00 1.33 3.43
CA ASN A 326 -21.21 0.87 2.74
C ASN A 326 -21.04 -0.54 2.17
N PHE A 327 -19.85 -0.86 1.65
CA PHE A 327 -19.53 -2.23 1.24
C PHE A 327 -19.74 -3.22 2.39
N TYR A 328 -19.16 -2.96 3.56
CA TYR A 328 -19.31 -3.86 4.72
C TYR A 328 -20.73 -3.90 5.27
N LYS A 329 -21.49 -2.79 5.25
CA LYS A 329 -22.91 -2.78 5.61
C LYS A 329 -23.75 -3.72 4.74
N THR A 330 -23.40 -3.84 3.47
CA THR A 330 -24.09 -4.76 2.55
C THR A 330 -23.55 -6.19 2.66
N ARG A 331 -22.22 -6.34 2.67
CA ARG A 331 -21.54 -7.64 2.59
C ARG A 331 -21.53 -8.41 3.91
N LEU A 332 -21.33 -7.71 5.02
CA LEU A 332 -21.24 -8.25 6.38
C LEU A 332 -22.01 -7.34 7.37
N PRO A 333 -23.33 -7.24 7.27
CA PRO A 333 -24.12 -6.24 8.01
C PRO A 333 -23.99 -6.35 9.53
N LYS A 334 -23.81 -7.56 10.06
CA LYS A 334 -23.66 -7.80 11.50
C LYS A 334 -22.34 -7.31 12.08
N VAL A 335 -21.28 -7.24 11.26
CA VAL A 335 -19.93 -6.82 11.71
C VAL A 335 -19.56 -5.40 11.29
N ALA A 336 -20.23 -4.85 10.29
CA ALA A 336 -19.95 -3.50 9.80
C ALA A 336 -19.91 -2.42 10.91
N PRO A 337 -20.75 -2.44 11.96
CA PRO A 337 -20.69 -1.49 13.06
C PRO A 337 -19.39 -1.57 13.89
N PHE A 338 -18.70 -2.69 13.82
CA PHE A 338 -17.47 -2.97 14.58
C PHE A 338 -16.19 -2.81 13.77
N LEU A 339 -16.31 -2.29 12.54
CA LEU A 339 -15.21 -1.93 11.64
C LEU A 339 -15.17 -0.41 11.48
N HIS A 340 -14.29 0.25 12.22
CA HIS A 340 -14.09 1.70 12.09
C HIS A 340 -12.76 1.98 11.40
N LEU A 341 -12.83 2.57 10.20
CA LEU A 341 -11.68 2.86 9.37
C LEU A 341 -11.52 4.36 9.13
N GLU A 342 -10.42 4.92 9.59
CA GLU A 342 -9.98 6.28 9.24
C GLU A 342 -9.22 6.30 7.91
N GLU A 343 -8.45 5.23 7.66
CA GLU A 343 -7.67 5.02 6.45
C GLU A 343 -7.45 3.52 6.21
N GLY A 344 -6.88 3.14 5.08
CA GLY A 344 -6.83 1.75 4.62
C GLY A 344 -5.68 0.91 5.16
N SER A 345 -4.66 1.49 5.78
CA SER A 345 -3.42 0.76 6.12
C SER A 345 -3.36 0.22 7.55
N GLY A 346 -4.12 0.82 8.46
CA GLY A 346 -4.05 0.53 9.89
C GLY A 346 -2.99 1.35 10.64
N LEU A 347 -2.44 2.40 10.04
CA LEU A 347 -1.47 3.29 10.67
C LEU A 347 -2.14 4.19 11.72
N SER A 348 -3.35 4.66 11.45
CA SER A 348 -4.11 5.48 12.39
C SER A 348 -4.53 4.68 13.62
N ARG A 349 -4.23 5.21 14.81
CA ARG A 349 -4.72 4.66 16.08
C ARG A 349 -6.23 4.81 16.28
N LYS A 350 -6.91 5.60 15.40
CA LYS A 350 -8.36 5.73 15.39
C LYS A 350 -9.06 4.59 14.65
N ASN A 351 -8.32 3.79 13.87
CA ASN A 351 -8.86 2.55 13.33
C ASN A 351 -9.16 1.59 14.48
N THR A 352 -10.35 1.03 14.50
CA THR A 352 -10.71 0.01 15.49
C THR A 352 -11.49 -1.14 14.85
N VAL A 353 -11.24 -2.33 15.34
CA VAL A 353 -11.96 -3.55 14.95
C VAL A 353 -12.16 -4.45 16.18
N THR A 354 -13.19 -5.30 16.16
CA THR A 354 -13.34 -6.36 17.16
C THR A 354 -12.75 -7.66 16.63
N PRO A 355 -12.29 -8.59 17.49
CA PRO A 355 -11.86 -9.92 17.04
C PRO A 355 -12.93 -10.67 16.26
N ALA A 356 -14.19 -10.62 16.70
CA ALA A 356 -15.31 -11.25 15.99
C ALA A 356 -15.49 -10.67 14.58
N ALA A 357 -15.39 -9.35 14.42
CA ALA A 357 -15.47 -8.71 13.12
C ALA A 357 -14.31 -9.13 12.20
N MET A 358 -13.09 -9.26 12.73
CA MET A 358 -11.96 -9.74 11.94
C MET A 358 -12.09 -11.21 11.53
N LEU A 359 -12.65 -12.08 12.38
CA LEU A 359 -12.95 -13.47 11.98
C LEU A 359 -13.94 -13.51 10.82
N ALA A 360 -15.01 -12.71 10.87
CA ALA A 360 -15.98 -12.64 9.79
C ALA A 360 -15.36 -12.09 8.47
N VAL A 361 -14.46 -11.09 8.57
CA VAL A 361 -13.69 -10.61 7.42
C VAL A 361 -12.79 -11.71 6.86
N LEU A 362 -12.11 -12.48 7.70
CA LEU A 362 -11.27 -13.61 7.26
C LEU A 362 -12.11 -14.70 6.59
N GLU A 363 -13.30 -15.03 7.11
CA GLU A 363 -14.20 -15.98 6.43
C GLU A 363 -14.58 -15.50 5.02
N ALA A 364 -14.90 -14.20 4.86
CA ALA A 364 -15.18 -13.62 3.55
C ALA A 364 -13.93 -13.55 2.66
N PHE A 365 -12.72 -13.36 3.25
CA PHE A 365 -11.44 -13.30 2.54
C PHE A 365 -10.87 -14.68 2.20
N ARG A 366 -11.48 -15.78 2.65
CA ARG A 366 -11.01 -17.15 2.44
C ARG A 366 -10.70 -17.52 0.98
N PRO A 367 -11.49 -17.08 -0.04
CA PRO A 367 -11.13 -17.32 -1.44
C PRO A 367 -9.81 -16.70 -1.87
N PHE A 368 -9.32 -15.71 -1.14
CA PHE A 368 -8.07 -14.97 -1.39
C PHE A 368 -6.99 -15.27 -0.35
N ALA A 369 -7.13 -16.36 0.42
CA ALA A 369 -6.22 -16.70 1.51
C ALA A 369 -4.76 -16.85 1.06
N ASP A 370 -4.51 -17.23 -0.21
CA ASP A 370 -3.20 -17.36 -0.82
C ASP A 370 -2.47 -16.01 -1.04
N LEU A 371 -3.17 -14.89 -0.90
CA LEU A 371 -2.57 -13.55 -0.95
C LEU A 371 -1.85 -13.19 0.35
N LEU A 372 -2.16 -13.88 1.47
CA LEU A 372 -1.47 -13.67 2.73
C LEU A 372 -0.06 -14.29 2.69
N PRO A 373 0.93 -13.64 3.34
CA PRO A 373 2.25 -14.22 3.50
C PRO A 373 2.20 -15.58 4.20
N GLU A 374 2.91 -16.55 3.64
CA GLU A 374 3.07 -17.86 4.26
C GLU A 374 4.26 -17.88 5.21
N LYS A 375 4.05 -18.39 6.42
CA LYS A 375 5.05 -18.60 7.44
C LYS A 375 4.76 -19.92 8.16
N ASN A 376 5.67 -20.90 8.06
CA ASN A 376 5.50 -22.21 8.70
C ASN A 376 4.13 -22.85 8.41
N THR A 377 3.78 -22.98 7.14
CA THR A 377 2.50 -23.54 6.65
C THR A 377 1.25 -22.74 7.03
N GLN A 378 1.41 -21.57 7.64
CA GLN A 378 0.32 -20.68 8.04
C GLN A 378 0.29 -19.45 7.15
N ARG A 379 -0.89 -18.93 6.90
CA ARG A 379 -1.10 -17.70 6.09
C ARG A 379 -1.42 -16.55 7.02
N ILE A 380 -0.45 -15.65 7.25
CA ILE A 380 -0.52 -14.68 8.35
C ILE A 380 -0.19 -13.27 7.89
N LYS A 381 -1.06 -12.32 8.24
CA LYS A 381 -0.75 -10.90 8.26
C LYS A 381 -0.40 -10.46 9.67
N THR A 382 0.73 -9.78 9.80
CA THR A 382 1.17 -9.16 11.07
C THR A 382 0.76 -7.69 11.11
N GLY A 383 0.52 -7.18 12.33
CA GLY A 383 0.39 -5.76 12.61
C GLY A 383 1.27 -5.38 13.79
N THR A 384 1.99 -4.25 13.67
CA THR A 384 2.87 -3.76 14.74
C THR A 384 2.90 -2.24 14.73
N MET A 385 2.62 -1.66 15.88
CA MET A 385 2.90 -0.27 16.27
C MET A 385 3.32 -0.26 17.71
N GLU A 386 3.80 0.85 18.22
CA GLU A 386 4.11 0.98 19.65
C GLU A 386 2.88 0.62 20.50
N GLY A 387 3.02 -0.38 21.36
CA GLY A 387 1.95 -0.89 22.22
C GLY A 387 0.82 -1.62 21.50
N VAL A 388 0.97 -1.95 20.20
CA VAL A 388 0.00 -2.72 19.42
C VAL A 388 0.70 -3.85 18.68
N TYR A 389 0.26 -5.07 18.93
CA TYR A 389 0.80 -6.29 18.31
C TYR A 389 -0.34 -7.19 17.88
N SER A 390 -0.48 -7.42 16.59
CA SER A 390 -1.58 -8.21 16.06
C SER A 390 -1.13 -9.25 15.05
N LEU A 391 -1.92 -10.32 14.94
CA LEU A 391 -1.85 -11.36 13.92
C LEU A 391 -3.25 -11.68 13.46
N ALA A 392 -3.44 -11.93 12.17
CA ALA A 392 -4.69 -12.40 11.61
C ALA A 392 -4.42 -13.25 10.37
N GLY A 393 -5.20 -14.29 10.18
CA GLY A 393 -5.03 -15.18 9.03
C GLY A 393 -5.60 -16.56 9.27
N TYR A 394 -4.89 -17.57 8.76
CA TYR A 394 -5.36 -18.94 8.78
C TYR A 394 -4.30 -19.88 9.33
N LEU A 395 -4.72 -20.78 10.22
CA LEU A 395 -3.98 -21.96 10.64
C LEU A 395 -4.33 -23.11 9.69
N THR A 396 -3.34 -23.87 9.28
CA THR A 396 -3.57 -25.11 8.54
C THR A 396 -3.87 -26.23 9.54
N SER A 397 -5.00 -26.90 9.37
CA SER A 397 -5.43 -28.07 10.14
C SER A 397 -5.76 -29.22 9.19
N GLU A 398 -6.02 -30.42 9.73
CA GLU A 398 -6.50 -31.58 8.95
C GLU A 398 -7.80 -31.30 8.23
N ASN A 399 -8.62 -30.40 8.78
CA ASN A 399 -9.92 -29.98 8.23
C ASN A 399 -9.81 -28.76 7.29
N GLY A 400 -8.59 -28.35 6.89
CA GLY A 400 -8.33 -27.20 6.03
C GLY A 400 -7.89 -25.96 6.81
N LEU A 401 -8.20 -24.79 6.27
CA LEU A 401 -7.82 -23.50 6.85
C LEU A 401 -8.78 -23.10 7.97
N GLU A 402 -8.27 -22.83 9.16
CA GLU A 402 -9.03 -22.30 10.29
C GLU A 402 -8.64 -20.84 10.53
N SER A 403 -9.62 -19.92 10.52
CA SER A 403 -9.40 -18.50 10.74
C SER A 403 -8.97 -18.21 12.17
N PHE A 404 -8.05 -17.28 12.35
CA PHE A 404 -7.65 -16.79 13.66
C PHE A 404 -7.31 -15.30 13.66
N VAL A 405 -7.48 -14.68 14.81
CA VAL A 405 -7.09 -13.30 15.07
C VAL A 405 -6.55 -13.13 16.49
N ILE A 406 -5.52 -12.32 16.61
CA ILE A 406 -4.94 -11.87 17.89
C ILE A 406 -4.72 -10.37 17.76
N ILE A 407 -5.26 -9.58 18.70
CA ILE A 407 -5.06 -8.12 18.76
C ILE A 407 -4.67 -7.77 20.18
N LEU A 408 -3.41 -7.38 20.39
CA LEU A 408 -2.88 -6.97 21.68
C LEU A 408 -2.62 -5.47 21.68
N ASN A 409 -3.29 -4.73 22.56
CA ASN A 409 -3.07 -3.30 22.79
C ASN A 409 -2.40 -3.12 24.16
N GLN A 410 -1.18 -3.63 24.30
CA GLN A 410 -0.42 -3.72 25.54
C GLN A 410 1.07 -3.48 25.34
N ARG A 411 1.82 -3.22 26.40
CA ARG A 411 3.27 -2.94 26.32
C ARG A 411 4.10 -4.12 25.84
N LYS A 412 3.81 -5.33 26.38
CA LYS A 412 4.57 -6.54 26.08
C LYS A 412 4.05 -7.20 24.80
N ASN A 413 4.94 -7.46 23.85
CA ASN A 413 4.63 -8.26 22.68
C ASN A 413 4.66 -9.75 23.05
N SER A 414 3.49 -10.34 23.22
CA SER A 414 3.30 -11.76 23.53
C SER A 414 2.53 -12.50 22.43
N ARG A 415 2.31 -11.88 21.25
CA ARG A 415 1.43 -12.42 20.21
C ARG A 415 1.84 -13.80 19.70
N GLU A 416 3.14 -14.10 19.59
CA GLU A 416 3.63 -15.42 19.16
C GLU A 416 3.35 -16.48 20.26
N ALA A 417 3.56 -16.13 21.52
CA ALA A 417 3.24 -17.03 22.63
C ALA A 417 1.72 -17.29 22.73
N VAL A 418 0.90 -16.27 22.48
CA VAL A 418 -0.56 -16.43 22.37
C VAL A 418 -0.90 -17.37 21.22
N LEU A 419 -0.30 -17.18 20.03
CA LEU A 419 -0.53 -18.02 18.86
C LEU A 419 -0.21 -19.50 19.17
N GLU A 420 0.92 -19.77 19.83
CA GLU A 420 1.30 -21.16 20.21
C GLU A 420 0.30 -21.81 21.20
N ARG A 421 -0.28 -21.02 22.10
CA ARG A 421 -1.36 -21.52 22.97
C ARG A 421 -2.63 -21.85 22.20
N LEU A 422 -3.03 -20.95 21.26
CA LEU A 422 -4.21 -21.14 20.44
C LEU A 422 -4.12 -22.39 19.55
N LYS A 423 -2.93 -22.69 19.01
CA LYS A 423 -2.68 -23.93 18.23
C LYS A 423 -2.88 -25.21 19.03
N ARG A 424 -2.49 -25.21 20.29
CA ARG A 424 -2.62 -26.36 21.19
C ARG A 424 -4.03 -26.57 21.75
N GLY A 425 -4.97 -25.69 21.41
CA GLY A 425 -6.33 -25.73 21.94
C GLY A 425 -6.47 -25.13 23.34
N LEU A 426 -5.47 -24.32 23.73
CA LEU A 426 -5.16 -23.71 25.02
C LEU A 426 -4.42 -24.61 25.98
#